data_68b1e4559206fe5502e63bcdc89547f4
#
_entry.id   68b1e4559206fe5502e63bcdc89547f4
#
_cell.length_a   1.000
_cell.length_b   1.000
_cell.length_c   1.000
_cell.angle_alpha   90.00
_cell.angle_beta   90.00
_cell.angle_gamma   90.00
#
_symmetry.space_group_name_H-M   'P 1'
#
loop_
_entity.id
_entity.type
_entity.pdbx_description
1 polymer ?
#
loop_
_entity_poly.entity_id
_entity_poly.type
_entity_poly.pdbx_seq_one_letter_code
_entity_poly.pdbx_strand_id
1 'polypeptide(L)'
;MEIERKWLVAGWPEGAVPSHTYRMDQGYIALSPTVRIRREAEGGVVRHVLCFKGKADAAGLAREEIETEIAPDLFSRLEGLIGLPLIRKEQRRYPLEGGLVLEVNQVDQGEPGSFFYAEVEFPTREAALAWEPGKWSGYLSREVTGQPGQLSLIHI
;
A
#
# COMPACT_ATOMS: atom_id res chain seq x y z
N MET A 1 12.97 -1.81 -7.94
CA MET A 1 13.12 -1.31 -6.56
C MET A 1 11.98 -0.37 -6.23
N GLU A 2 11.39 -0.53 -5.07
CA GLU A 2 10.30 0.32 -4.60
C GLU A 2 10.87 1.39 -3.65
N ILE A 3 10.56 2.66 -3.92
CA ILE A 3 10.97 3.80 -3.09
C ILE A 3 9.71 4.56 -2.73
N GLU A 4 9.32 4.56 -1.45
CA GLU A 4 8.08 5.20 -1.02
C GLU A 4 8.20 5.87 0.33
N ARG A 5 7.32 6.85 0.54
CA ARG A 5 7.10 7.46 1.85
C ARG A 5 5.66 7.16 2.28
N LYS A 6 5.47 7.07 3.58
CA LYS A 6 4.21 6.60 4.16
C LYS A 6 3.78 7.47 5.33
N TRP A 7 2.47 7.70 5.44
CA TRP A 7 1.86 8.51 6.50
C TRP A 7 0.66 7.80 7.08
N LEU A 8 0.40 8.03 8.38
CA LEU A 8 -0.91 7.74 8.94
C LEU A 8 -1.78 8.97 8.72
N VAL A 9 -3.04 8.74 8.34
CA VAL A 9 -4.00 9.82 8.06
C VAL A 9 -5.32 9.53 8.77
N ALA A 10 -6.12 10.59 8.98
CA ALA A 10 -7.34 10.48 9.76
C ALA A 10 -8.52 9.89 8.97
N GLY A 11 -8.50 10.01 7.65
CA GLY A 11 -9.59 9.55 6.79
C GLY A 11 -9.28 9.89 5.34
N TRP A 12 -10.33 9.85 4.50
CA TRP A 12 -10.19 10.25 3.10
C TRP A 12 -9.93 11.76 3.01
N PRO A 13 -9.11 12.21 2.04
CA PRO A 13 -8.87 13.65 1.89
C PRO A 13 -10.12 14.38 1.42
N GLU A 14 -10.54 15.39 2.18
CA GLU A 14 -11.71 16.18 1.85
C GLU A 14 -11.47 17.06 0.62
N GLY A 15 -12.50 17.17 -0.24
CA GLY A 15 -12.43 18.04 -1.40
C GLY A 15 -11.58 17.54 -2.55
N ALA A 16 -10.98 16.37 -2.43
CA ALA A 16 -10.19 15.77 -3.49
C ALA A 16 -10.99 14.64 -4.16
N VAL A 17 -10.84 14.51 -5.48
CA VAL A 17 -11.53 13.48 -6.26
C VAL A 17 -10.48 12.46 -6.73
N PRO A 18 -10.66 11.17 -6.39
CA PRO A 18 -9.71 10.15 -6.84
C PRO A 18 -9.88 9.87 -8.33
N SER A 19 -8.76 9.56 -8.99
CA SER A 19 -8.77 9.09 -10.39
C SER A 19 -9.10 7.61 -10.47
N HIS A 20 -8.78 6.84 -9.42
CA HIS A 20 -9.02 5.40 -9.35
C HIS A 20 -9.42 5.01 -7.94
N THR A 21 -10.28 3.98 -7.84
CA THR A 21 -10.66 3.38 -6.57
C THR A 21 -10.58 1.87 -6.73
N TYR A 22 -9.77 1.24 -5.88
CA TYR A 22 -9.56 -0.22 -5.88
C TYR A 22 -10.09 -0.84 -4.61
N ARG A 23 -10.67 -2.02 -4.75
CA ARG A 23 -10.94 -2.90 -3.61
C ARG A 23 -9.90 -4.00 -3.62
N MET A 24 -9.24 -4.20 -2.51
CA MET A 24 -8.13 -5.15 -2.41
C MET A 24 -8.37 -6.14 -1.28
N ASP A 25 -8.04 -7.40 -1.55
CA ASP A 25 -7.97 -8.44 -0.54
C ASP A 25 -6.56 -9.01 -0.58
N GLN A 26 -5.87 -9.03 0.56
CA GLN A 26 -4.47 -9.47 0.59
C GLN A 26 -4.16 -10.37 1.77
N GLY A 27 -3.19 -11.25 1.57
CA GLY A 27 -2.71 -12.15 2.60
C GLY A 27 -1.22 -12.40 2.47
N TYR A 28 -0.61 -12.85 3.56
CA TYR A 28 0.83 -13.03 3.65
C TYR A 28 1.19 -14.50 3.79
N ILE A 29 2.03 -14.96 2.87
CA ILE A 29 2.60 -16.32 2.91
C ILE A 29 3.81 -16.33 3.84
N ALA A 30 4.61 -15.27 3.81
CA ALA A 30 5.80 -15.11 4.63
C ALA A 30 6.02 -13.64 4.94
N LEU A 31 6.71 -13.36 6.05
CA LEU A 31 6.97 -11.97 6.48
C LEU A 31 8.42 -11.53 6.25
N SER A 32 9.38 -12.47 6.12
CA SER A 32 10.78 -12.14 5.92
C SER A 32 11.46 -13.20 5.05
N PRO A 33 11.68 -12.95 3.77
CA PRO A 33 11.16 -11.82 2.99
C PRO A 33 9.64 -11.80 2.98
N THR A 34 9.07 -10.64 2.75
CA THR A 34 7.62 -10.52 2.64
C THR A 34 7.14 -11.17 1.34
N VAL A 35 6.22 -12.13 1.46
CA VAL A 35 5.58 -12.76 0.30
C VAL A 35 4.08 -12.60 0.48
N ARG A 36 3.45 -11.87 -0.44
CA ARG A 36 2.07 -11.45 -0.33
C ARG A 36 1.30 -11.81 -1.59
N ILE A 37 0.07 -12.27 -1.42
CA ILE A 37 -0.89 -12.35 -2.52
C ILE A 37 -1.92 -11.24 -2.36
N ARG A 38 -2.42 -10.71 -3.48
CA ARG A 38 -3.43 -9.66 -3.47
C ARG A 38 -4.35 -9.78 -4.65
N ARG A 39 -5.65 -9.64 -4.39
CA ARG A 39 -6.67 -9.50 -5.41
C ARG A 39 -7.04 -8.01 -5.47
N GLU A 40 -7.01 -7.44 -6.66
CA GLU A 40 -7.34 -6.03 -6.89
C GLU A 40 -8.51 -5.94 -7.84
N ALA A 41 -9.54 -5.18 -7.45
CA ALA A 41 -10.71 -4.97 -8.29
C ALA A 41 -10.96 -3.48 -8.50
N GLU A 42 -11.11 -3.09 -9.76
CA GLU A 42 -11.56 -1.75 -10.16
C GLU A 42 -12.59 -1.92 -11.27
N GLY A 43 -13.80 -1.42 -11.02
CA GLY A 43 -14.90 -1.64 -11.95
C GLY A 43 -15.14 -3.12 -12.15
N GLY A 44 -15.19 -3.59 -13.39
CA GLY A 44 -15.36 -5.00 -13.71
C GLY A 44 -14.05 -5.77 -13.86
N VAL A 45 -12.89 -5.13 -13.62
CA VAL A 45 -11.58 -5.73 -13.85
C VAL A 45 -11.01 -6.23 -12.53
N VAL A 46 -10.61 -7.50 -12.48
CA VAL A 46 -10.00 -8.13 -11.29
C VAL A 46 -8.64 -8.68 -11.68
N ARG A 47 -7.62 -8.34 -10.88
CA ARG A 47 -6.26 -8.85 -11.05
C ARG A 47 -5.83 -9.61 -9.81
N HIS A 48 -5.01 -10.63 -10.00
CA HIS A 48 -4.43 -11.41 -8.91
C HIS A 48 -2.92 -11.30 -9.02
N VAL A 49 -2.28 -10.92 -7.92
CA VAL A 49 -0.86 -10.56 -7.91
C VAL A 49 -0.13 -11.28 -6.79
N LEU A 50 1.08 -11.76 -7.11
CA LEU A 50 2.02 -12.32 -6.14
C LEU A 50 3.20 -11.35 -6.04
N CYS A 51 3.52 -10.93 -4.83
CA CYS A 51 4.50 -9.90 -4.57
C CYS A 51 5.53 -10.38 -3.55
N PHE A 52 6.82 -10.15 -3.88
CA PHE A 52 7.95 -10.43 -3.00
C PHE A 52 8.61 -9.12 -2.65
N LYS A 53 8.80 -8.85 -1.36
CA LYS A 53 9.47 -7.63 -0.91
C LYS A 53 10.63 -8.00 0.00
N GLY A 54 11.81 -7.50 -0.35
CA GLY A 54 13.02 -7.65 0.44
C GLY A 54 13.04 -6.72 1.64
N LYS A 55 14.11 -6.79 2.39
CA LYS A 55 14.32 -5.93 3.55
C LYS A 55 14.51 -4.48 3.10
N ALA A 56 13.87 -3.54 3.79
CA ALA A 56 14.07 -2.12 3.54
C ALA A 56 15.49 -1.69 3.90
N ASP A 57 15.98 -0.62 3.26
CA ASP A 57 17.26 -0.02 3.59
C ASP A 57 17.22 0.63 4.99
N ALA A 58 18.35 1.17 5.45
CA ALA A 58 18.49 1.74 6.78
C ALA A 58 17.49 2.87 7.05
N ALA A 59 17.14 3.63 6.02
CA ALA A 59 16.16 4.73 6.14
C ALA A 59 14.71 4.24 6.06
N GLY A 60 14.48 2.97 5.72
CA GLY A 60 13.14 2.44 5.51
C GLY A 60 12.48 2.94 4.25
N LEU A 61 13.25 3.53 3.33
CA LEU A 61 12.76 4.24 2.17
C LEU A 61 12.68 3.34 0.93
N ALA A 62 13.66 2.49 0.72
CA ALA A 62 13.78 1.68 -0.49
C ALA A 62 13.95 0.21 -0.17
N ARG A 63 13.33 -0.64 -0.99
CA ARG A 63 13.52 -2.11 -0.93
C ARG A 63 13.27 -2.73 -2.29
N GLU A 64 13.85 -3.90 -2.48
CA GLU A 64 13.58 -4.71 -3.67
C GLU A 64 12.12 -5.16 -3.65
N GLU A 65 11.45 -5.02 -4.79
CA GLU A 65 10.10 -5.52 -4.97
C GLU A 65 10.03 -6.28 -6.29
N ILE A 66 9.50 -7.49 -6.24
CA ILE A 66 9.22 -8.31 -7.42
C ILE A 66 7.73 -8.64 -7.39
N GLU A 67 7.02 -8.23 -8.43
CA GLU A 67 5.58 -8.44 -8.52
C GLU A 67 5.24 -9.12 -9.83
N THR A 68 4.36 -10.13 -9.76
CA THR A 68 3.90 -10.84 -10.95
C THR A 68 2.41 -11.12 -10.85
N GLU A 69 1.72 -11.01 -11.98
CA GLU A 69 0.32 -11.38 -12.07
C GLU A 69 0.22 -12.92 -12.09
N ILE A 70 -0.76 -13.46 -11.39
CA ILE A 70 -1.00 -14.90 -11.31
C ILE A 70 -2.43 -15.22 -11.69
N ALA A 71 -2.67 -16.48 -12.07
CA ALA A 71 -4.01 -16.95 -12.40
C ALA A 71 -4.91 -16.99 -11.16
N PRO A 72 -6.23 -16.76 -11.31
CA PRO A 72 -7.17 -16.85 -10.19
C PRO A 72 -7.12 -18.20 -9.45
N ASP A 73 -6.90 -19.30 -10.15
CA ASP A 73 -6.79 -20.62 -9.54
C ASP A 73 -5.57 -20.70 -8.61
N LEU A 74 -4.43 -20.21 -9.05
CA LEU A 74 -3.23 -20.18 -8.21
C LEU A 74 -3.44 -19.32 -6.97
N PHE A 75 -4.08 -18.15 -7.12
CA PHE A 75 -4.44 -17.30 -6.01
C PHE A 75 -5.26 -18.04 -4.97
N SER A 76 -6.31 -18.76 -5.40
CA SER A 76 -7.19 -19.52 -4.49
C SER A 76 -6.43 -20.61 -3.75
N ARG A 77 -5.50 -21.29 -4.41
CA ARG A 77 -4.68 -22.33 -3.78
C ARG A 77 -3.74 -21.73 -2.73
N LEU A 78 -3.13 -20.58 -3.03
CA LEU A 78 -2.26 -19.89 -2.08
C LEU A 78 -3.06 -19.36 -0.89
N GLU A 79 -4.25 -18.83 -1.14
CA GLU A 79 -5.16 -18.40 -0.07
C GLU A 79 -5.48 -19.54 0.87
N GLY A 80 -5.73 -20.73 0.33
CA GLY A 80 -5.96 -21.95 1.11
C GLY A 80 -4.77 -22.32 1.99
N LEU A 81 -3.54 -22.15 1.50
CA LEU A 81 -2.34 -22.40 2.27
C LEU A 81 -2.16 -21.42 3.43
N ILE A 82 -2.55 -20.17 3.23
CA ILE A 82 -2.50 -19.15 4.28
C ILE A 82 -3.44 -19.52 5.43
N GLY A 83 -4.65 -19.96 5.11
CA GLY A 83 -5.61 -20.44 6.11
C GLY A 83 -6.15 -19.38 7.06
N LEU A 84 -5.89 -18.11 6.81
CA LEU A 84 -6.39 -16.97 7.59
C LEU A 84 -7.21 -16.06 6.68
N PRO A 85 -8.16 -15.29 7.25
CA PRO A 85 -8.91 -14.33 6.45
C PRO A 85 -7.99 -13.32 5.79
N LEU A 86 -8.30 -12.95 4.54
CA LEU A 86 -7.57 -11.91 3.85
C LEU A 86 -7.86 -10.54 4.47
N ILE A 87 -6.86 -9.68 4.47
CA ILE A 87 -6.99 -8.28 4.90
C ILE A 87 -7.67 -7.53 3.77
N ARG A 88 -8.76 -6.86 4.08
CA ARG A 88 -9.49 -6.05 3.09
C ARG A 88 -9.08 -4.61 3.18
N LYS A 89 -8.90 -3.97 2.04
CA LYS A 89 -8.67 -2.53 2.00
C LYS A 89 -9.31 -1.90 0.77
N GLU A 90 -9.68 -0.64 0.90
CA GLU A 90 -10.05 0.21 -0.21
C GLU A 90 -8.90 1.19 -0.44
N GLN A 91 -8.45 1.31 -1.68
CA GLN A 91 -7.40 2.26 -2.05
C GLN A 91 -7.96 3.26 -3.04
N ARG A 92 -7.77 4.54 -2.75
CA ARG A 92 -8.10 5.62 -3.67
C ARG A 92 -6.82 6.33 -4.08
N ARG A 93 -6.69 6.57 -5.37
CA ARG A 93 -5.51 7.20 -5.95
C ARG A 93 -5.83 8.61 -6.38
N TYR A 94 -5.01 9.56 -5.93
CA TYR A 94 -5.18 10.99 -6.19
C TYR A 94 -3.96 11.49 -6.95
N PRO A 95 -4.13 12.00 -8.19
CA PRO A 95 -3.00 12.55 -8.94
C PRO A 95 -2.37 13.74 -8.22
N LEU A 96 -1.04 13.76 -8.18
CA LEU A 96 -0.24 14.85 -7.66
C LEU A 96 0.52 15.52 -8.79
N GLU A 97 1.12 16.68 -8.51
CA GLU A 97 1.98 17.34 -9.47
C GLU A 97 3.21 16.48 -9.77
N GLY A 98 3.74 16.63 -10.99
CA GLY A 98 4.94 15.92 -11.40
C GLY A 98 4.74 14.44 -11.72
N GLY A 99 3.50 14.01 -11.95
CA GLY A 99 3.20 12.62 -12.28
C GLY A 99 3.20 11.67 -11.09
N LEU A 100 3.34 12.18 -9.88
CA LEU A 100 3.23 11.39 -8.67
C LEU A 100 1.77 11.09 -8.34
N VAL A 101 1.53 10.08 -7.51
CA VAL A 101 0.19 9.67 -7.08
C VAL A 101 0.18 9.49 -5.57
N LEU A 102 -0.83 10.07 -4.94
CA LEU A 102 -1.10 9.82 -3.52
C LEU A 102 -2.05 8.62 -3.44
N GLU A 103 -1.61 7.55 -2.82
CA GLU A 103 -2.43 6.37 -2.59
C GLU A 103 -2.91 6.38 -1.15
N VAL A 104 -4.22 6.52 -0.94
CA VAL A 104 -4.82 6.50 0.40
C VAL A 104 -5.57 5.21 0.57
N ASN A 105 -5.34 4.55 1.70
CA ASN A 105 -5.88 3.22 2.00
C ASN A 105 -6.69 3.23 3.28
N GLN A 106 -7.88 2.64 3.23
CA GLN A 106 -8.65 2.29 4.40
C GLN A 106 -8.57 0.78 4.61
N VAL A 107 -8.03 0.37 5.74
CA VAL A 107 -7.83 -1.05 6.07
C VAL A 107 -8.95 -1.51 6.98
N ASP A 108 -9.54 -2.68 6.67
CA ASP A 108 -10.55 -3.36 7.48
C ASP A 108 -11.73 -2.47 7.88
N GLN A 109 -12.36 -1.82 6.89
CA GLN A 109 -13.52 -0.98 7.09
C GLN A 109 -14.60 -1.71 7.91
N GLY A 110 -15.08 -1.03 8.95
CA GLY A 110 -16.13 -1.58 9.81
C GLY A 110 -15.63 -2.44 10.97
N GLU A 111 -14.34 -2.76 11.01
CA GLU A 111 -13.73 -3.52 12.10
C GLU A 111 -13.14 -2.58 13.16
N PRO A 112 -13.02 -3.05 14.43
CA PRO A 112 -12.47 -2.21 15.50
C PRO A 112 -11.04 -1.72 15.24
N GLY A 113 -10.24 -2.47 14.48
CA GLY A 113 -8.87 -2.11 14.14
C GLY A 113 -8.72 -1.32 12.85
N SER A 114 -9.82 -0.83 12.26
CA SER A 114 -9.78 -0.07 11.01
C SER A 114 -8.94 1.19 11.14
N PHE A 115 -8.15 1.48 10.10
CA PHE A 115 -7.33 2.68 10.09
C PHE A 115 -7.05 3.09 8.64
N PHE A 116 -6.50 4.32 8.50
CA PHE A 116 -6.13 4.88 7.20
C PHE A 116 -4.64 5.13 7.15
N TYR A 117 -4.03 4.88 5.99
CA TYR A 117 -2.66 5.28 5.73
C TYR A 117 -2.53 5.72 4.28
N ALA A 118 -1.51 6.53 4.02
CA ALA A 118 -1.25 7.07 2.69
C ALA A 118 0.19 6.80 2.29
N GLU A 119 0.40 6.64 0.99
CA GLU A 119 1.72 6.38 0.41
C GLU A 119 1.93 7.22 -0.83
N VAL A 120 3.19 7.61 -1.06
CA VAL A 120 3.62 8.16 -2.34
C VAL A 120 4.88 7.40 -2.74
N GLU A 121 4.88 6.87 -3.97
CA GLU A 121 6.02 6.19 -4.55
C GLU A 121 6.81 7.14 -5.43
N PHE A 122 8.13 7.06 -5.37
CA PHE A 122 9.04 7.97 -6.07
C PHE A 122 9.96 7.21 -7.03
N PRO A 123 10.38 7.85 -8.12
CA PRO A 123 11.28 7.21 -9.09
C PRO A 123 12.72 7.08 -8.56
N THR A 124 13.13 7.94 -7.64
CA THR A 124 14.49 7.94 -7.08
C THR A 124 14.47 8.31 -5.60
N ARG A 125 15.56 7.98 -4.89
CA ARG A 125 15.73 8.40 -3.49
C ARG A 125 15.79 9.91 -3.36
N GLU A 126 16.47 10.56 -4.29
CA GLU A 126 16.61 12.02 -4.30
C GLU A 126 15.24 12.68 -4.43
N ALA A 127 14.40 12.18 -5.32
CA ALA A 127 13.04 12.69 -5.48
C ALA A 127 12.22 12.51 -4.18
N ALA A 128 12.34 11.35 -3.54
CA ALA A 128 11.64 11.07 -2.29
C ALA A 128 12.08 12.01 -1.17
N LEU A 129 13.39 12.22 -1.02
CA LEU A 129 13.94 13.06 0.04
C LEU A 129 13.64 14.54 -0.19
N ALA A 130 13.57 14.97 -1.44
CA ALA A 130 13.32 16.37 -1.78
C ALA A 130 11.84 16.75 -1.82
N TRP A 131 10.95 15.76 -1.90
CA TRP A 131 9.53 16.04 -2.07
C TRP A 131 8.91 16.68 -0.84
N GLU A 132 8.15 17.74 -1.10
CA GLU A 132 7.39 18.44 -0.07
C GLU A 132 5.91 18.37 -0.37
N PRO A 133 5.07 18.07 0.64
CA PRO A 133 3.64 17.89 0.43
C PRO A 133 2.90 19.12 -0.08
N GLY A 134 3.41 20.33 0.16
CA GLY A 134 2.76 21.56 -0.28
C GLY A 134 1.36 21.70 0.32
N LYS A 135 0.34 21.82 -0.53
CA LYS A 135 -1.04 21.93 -0.07
C LYS A 135 -1.55 20.72 0.71
N TRP A 136 -0.86 19.57 0.61
CA TRP A 136 -1.21 18.35 1.33
C TRP A 136 -0.57 18.27 2.72
N SER A 137 0.25 19.26 3.12
CA SER A 137 1.02 19.19 4.36
C SER A 137 0.16 19.04 5.61
N GLY A 138 -1.02 19.65 5.63
CA GLY A 138 -1.95 19.49 6.74
C GLY A 138 -2.52 18.09 6.86
N TYR A 139 -2.82 17.47 5.74
CA TYR A 139 -3.31 16.10 5.66
C TYR A 139 -2.22 15.08 5.92
N LEU A 140 -1.04 15.28 5.35
CA LEU A 140 0.13 14.41 5.49
C LEU A 140 1.05 14.92 6.63
N SER A 141 0.50 15.03 7.84
CA SER A 141 1.24 15.58 8.97
C SER A 141 1.94 14.54 9.84
N ARG A 142 1.63 13.24 9.66
CA ARG A 142 2.18 12.16 10.49
C ARG A 142 2.90 11.12 9.63
N GLU A 143 4.12 11.45 9.24
CA GLU A 143 4.94 10.53 8.46
C GLU A 143 5.45 9.39 9.34
N VAL A 144 5.34 8.15 8.81
CA VAL A 144 5.79 6.93 9.48
C VAL A 144 6.76 6.12 8.63
N THR A 145 7.36 6.73 7.61
CA THR A 145 8.35 6.08 6.75
C THR A 145 9.45 5.45 7.59
N GLY A 146 9.67 4.16 7.42
CA GLY A 146 10.73 3.45 8.13
C GLY A 146 10.47 3.21 9.61
N GLN A 147 9.25 3.43 10.11
CA GLN A 147 8.91 3.17 11.52
C GLN A 147 8.33 1.76 11.65
N PRO A 148 9.11 0.77 12.16
CA PRO A 148 8.70 -0.63 12.16
C PRO A 148 7.42 -0.90 12.95
N GLY A 149 7.22 -0.21 14.07
CA GLY A 149 6.04 -0.41 14.90
C GLY A 149 4.74 -0.08 14.21
N GLN A 150 4.75 0.84 13.25
CA GLN A 150 3.57 1.21 12.48
C GLN A 150 3.29 0.24 11.33
N LEU A 151 4.36 -0.32 10.76
CA LEU A 151 4.25 -1.25 9.63
C LEU A 151 3.95 -2.68 10.08
N SER A 152 4.48 -3.11 11.22
CA SER A 152 4.30 -4.48 11.72
C SER A 152 2.86 -4.78 12.12
N LEU A 153 2.10 -3.78 12.54
CA LEU A 153 0.70 -3.96 12.92
C LEU A 153 -0.19 -4.36 11.76
N ILE A 154 0.20 -4.00 10.56
CA ILE A 154 -0.63 -4.14 9.37
C ILE A 154 -0.02 -5.06 8.31
N HIS A 155 1.25 -5.38 8.43
CA HIS A 155 1.98 -6.21 7.46
C HIS A 155 1.79 -5.75 6.01
N ILE A 156 1.77 -4.44 5.80
CA ILE A 156 1.49 -3.84 4.50
C ILE A 156 2.72 -3.25 3.86
#